data_4a5ec74461cd9c9fcc53aee603d8a760
#
_entry.id   4a5ec74461cd9c9fcc53aee603d8a760
#
_cell.length_a   1.000
_cell.length_b   1.000
_cell.length_c   1.000
_cell.angle_alpha   90.00
_cell.angle_beta   90.00
_cell.angle_gamma   90.00
#
_symmetry.space_group_name_H-M   'P 1'
#
loop_
_entity.id
_entity.type
_entity.pdbx_description
1 polymer ?
#
loop_
_entity_poly.entity_id
_entity_poly.type
_entity_poly.pdbx_seq_one_letter_code
_entity_poly.pdbx_strand_id
1 'polypeptide(L)'
;MVFKKVRYWQKLLQLLPKNSSFELSLCLLWLILSSALIAWPWAGAVDWLRAGSTIILNCVFLSLLLSHLLKNQDKILTKRILVLLFIVFCLVLFAANYLIRIDQNPFFTPINAAAIIFAVVFGNTASSFYLTIYLSILLAFNLSNSFFYFAVFATNAWLTVCFANRRVERNSLAASSLRGAICSIGVAALFYVQRFESFKLSQDAIAIMIASIGSVVIILGLLPYIEDIFYVVTPTKLLELASPNNTLLKRLSMEAPGTYHHSLIVANLAETATEVIGGNALLARVGAYYHDVGKIKRPLFFIENQSSLDNPHNQLNPRMSSMIIMAHTKEGVELGKKYKLPRVILNIIEQHHGNSIMSYFLHSFKEANEKAQDTEKIVINENDFRYSGPRPHTREAAIIMLADSCEAAIRTLEKPTPSRINNLISKIIKEKMDTDQMENSTLTFQEISKIRASFQQTIGNMYHNRIKYNDKSEK
;
A
#
# COMPACT_ATOMS: atom_id res chain seq x y z
N MET A 1 34.64 -8.32 25.15
CA MET A 1 33.28 -8.69 24.66
C MET A 1 32.23 -7.63 24.97
N VAL A 2 32.31 -6.91 26.08
CA VAL A 2 31.36 -5.86 26.52
C VAL A 2 31.35 -4.64 25.58
N PHE A 3 32.48 -4.19 25.07
CA PHE A 3 32.61 -3.03 24.18
C PHE A 3 31.99 -3.22 22.79
N LYS A 4 31.84 -4.45 22.28
CA LYS A 4 31.14 -4.73 21.04
C LYS A 4 29.60 -4.61 21.21
N LYS A 5 29.07 -4.97 22.39
CA LYS A 5 27.62 -4.85 22.69
C LYS A 5 27.18 -3.39 22.83
N VAL A 6 28.02 -2.53 23.45
CA VAL A 6 27.71 -1.09 23.59
C VAL A 6 27.67 -0.40 22.23
N ARG A 7 28.59 -0.76 21.30
CA ARG A 7 28.54 -0.23 19.90
C ARG A 7 27.32 -0.70 19.12
N TYR A 8 26.78 -1.88 19.43
CA TYR A 8 25.56 -2.39 18.78
C TYR A 8 24.33 -1.58 19.24
N TRP A 9 24.21 -1.30 20.53
CA TRP A 9 23.14 -0.48 21.08
C TRP A 9 23.23 1.00 20.62
N GLN A 10 24.43 1.54 20.52
CA GLN A 10 24.63 2.89 19.97
C GLN A 10 24.28 2.97 18.48
N LYS A 11 24.56 1.93 17.67
CA LYS A 11 24.10 1.85 16.29
C LYS A 11 22.59 1.67 16.19
N LEU A 12 21.97 0.91 17.08
CA LEU A 12 20.52 0.77 17.15
C LEU A 12 19.82 2.11 17.50
N LEU A 13 20.41 2.86 18.43
CA LEU A 13 19.92 4.20 18.79
C LEU A 13 20.11 5.25 17.67
N GLN A 14 21.15 5.10 16.83
CA GLN A 14 21.37 5.97 15.66
C GLN A 14 20.49 5.63 14.46
N LEU A 15 19.92 4.42 14.41
CA LEU A 15 18.95 3.98 13.40
C LEU A 15 17.51 4.40 13.73
N LEU A 16 17.25 4.89 14.96
CA LEU A 16 15.97 5.45 15.32
C LEU A 16 15.79 6.80 14.60
N PRO A 17 14.69 7.03 13.89
CA PRO A 17 14.42 8.31 13.24
C PRO A 17 14.42 9.44 14.27
N LYS A 18 14.82 10.64 13.87
CA LYS A 18 14.99 11.85 14.73
C LYS A 18 13.79 12.26 15.63
N ASN A 19 12.67 11.54 15.56
CA ASN A 19 11.47 11.68 16.40
C ASN A 19 11.23 10.46 17.32
N SER A 20 12.27 9.89 17.87
CA SER A 20 12.26 8.65 18.65
C SER A 20 11.48 8.68 19.96
N SER A 21 11.14 9.87 20.50
CA SER A 21 10.45 10.00 21.79
C SER A 21 9.04 9.40 21.79
N PHE A 22 8.28 9.58 20.71
CA PHE A 22 6.92 9.04 20.61
C PHE A 22 6.92 7.51 20.44
N GLU A 23 7.81 6.98 19.64
CA GLU A 23 7.94 5.54 19.40
C GLU A 23 8.43 4.82 20.65
N LEU A 24 9.38 5.43 21.36
CA LEU A 24 9.87 4.91 22.64
C LEU A 24 8.78 4.93 23.72
N SER A 25 8.01 6.01 23.83
CA SER A 25 6.90 6.10 24.78
C SER A 25 5.77 5.13 24.45
N LEU A 26 5.46 4.89 23.16
CA LEU A 26 4.49 3.88 22.74
C LEU A 26 4.96 2.46 23.07
N CYS A 27 6.24 2.16 22.86
CA CYS A 27 6.83 0.87 23.23
C CYS A 27 6.82 0.66 24.75
N LEU A 28 7.13 1.68 25.55
CA LEU A 28 7.04 1.62 27.01
C LEU A 28 5.60 1.43 27.48
N LEU A 29 4.65 2.15 26.87
CA LEU A 29 3.23 1.99 27.17
C LEU A 29 2.75 0.58 26.81
N TRP A 30 3.20 0.03 25.66
CA TRP A 30 2.92 -1.35 25.27
C TRP A 30 3.43 -2.35 26.30
N LEU A 31 4.69 -2.21 26.76
CA LEU A 31 5.28 -3.08 27.77
C LEU A 31 4.48 -3.02 29.08
N ILE A 32 4.15 -1.81 29.55
CA ILE A 32 3.42 -1.61 30.80
C ILE A 32 2.03 -2.21 30.70
N LEU A 33 1.24 -1.85 29.68
CA LEU A 33 -0.15 -2.30 29.56
C LEU A 33 -0.27 -3.79 29.26
N SER A 34 0.57 -4.35 28.38
CA SER A 34 0.54 -5.79 28.11
C SER A 34 0.95 -6.60 29.35
N SER A 35 1.96 -6.15 30.10
CA SER A 35 2.37 -6.79 31.35
C SER A 35 1.30 -6.65 32.44
N ALA A 36 0.65 -5.50 32.57
CA ALA A 36 -0.45 -5.28 33.50
C ALA A 36 -1.68 -6.15 33.13
N LEU A 37 -2.03 -6.23 31.86
CA LEU A 37 -3.13 -7.08 31.40
C LEU A 37 -2.84 -8.57 31.66
N ILE A 38 -1.62 -9.04 31.47
CA ILE A 38 -1.22 -10.41 31.72
C ILE A 38 -1.24 -10.70 33.24
N ALA A 39 -0.86 -9.75 34.08
CA ALA A 39 -0.89 -9.90 35.54
C ALA A 39 -2.29 -9.78 36.17
N TRP A 40 -3.27 -9.21 35.49
CA TRP A 40 -4.61 -8.92 35.99
C TRP A 40 -5.35 -10.12 36.61
N PRO A 41 -5.38 -11.35 35.99
CA PRO A 41 -6.09 -12.48 36.57
C PRO A 41 -5.62 -12.88 37.97
N TRP A 42 -4.42 -12.45 38.36
CA TRP A 42 -3.72 -12.85 39.58
C TRP A 42 -3.67 -11.74 40.64
N ALA A 43 -4.51 -10.71 40.52
CA ALA A 43 -4.49 -9.54 41.39
C ALA A 43 -4.75 -9.76 42.88
N GLY A 44 -4.96 -11.02 43.33
CA GLY A 44 -5.10 -11.38 44.75
C GLY A 44 -3.82 -11.84 45.45
N ALA A 45 -2.80 -12.27 44.70
CA ALA A 45 -1.45 -12.57 45.19
C ALA A 45 -0.46 -12.20 44.09
N VAL A 46 0.23 -11.08 44.23
CA VAL A 46 1.21 -10.64 43.22
C VAL A 46 2.37 -11.64 43.19
N ASP A 47 2.33 -12.55 42.24
CA ASP A 47 3.47 -13.42 41.95
C ASP A 47 4.52 -12.57 41.16
N TRP A 48 5.40 -11.92 41.89
CA TRP A 48 6.46 -11.06 41.36
C TRP A 48 7.35 -11.79 40.35
N LEU A 49 7.51 -13.12 40.49
CA LEU A 49 8.24 -13.95 39.55
C LEU A 49 7.53 -14.04 38.20
N ARG A 50 6.20 -14.21 38.20
CA ARG A 50 5.39 -14.22 36.97
C ARG A 50 5.36 -12.86 36.33
N ALA A 51 5.14 -11.79 37.09
CA ALA A 51 5.17 -10.43 36.57
C ALA A 51 6.53 -10.08 35.97
N GLY A 52 7.64 -10.45 36.63
CA GLY A 52 8.99 -10.26 36.13
C GLY A 52 9.27 -11.05 34.84
N SER A 53 8.86 -12.31 34.79
CA SER A 53 9.07 -13.15 33.61
C SER A 53 8.25 -12.67 32.39
N THR A 54 7.04 -12.15 32.60
CA THR A 54 6.23 -11.54 31.52
C THR A 54 6.84 -10.26 30.98
N ILE A 55 7.37 -9.41 31.84
CA ILE A 55 8.08 -8.18 31.43
C ILE A 55 9.30 -8.55 30.58
N ILE A 56 10.11 -9.50 31.05
CA ILE A 56 11.31 -9.96 30.31
C ILE A 56 10.91 -10.53 28.94
N LEU A 57 9.90 -11.39 28.89
CA LEU A 57 9.38 -11.99 27.66
C LEU A 57 8.92 -10.90 26.69
N ASN A 58 8.13 -9.93 27.16
CA ASN A 58 7.68 -8.80 26.36
C ASN A 58 8.84 -7.95 25.82
N CYS A 59 9.86 -7.67 26.66
CA CYS A 59 11.05 -6.93 26.23
C CYS A 59 11.84 -7.67 25.13
N VAL A 60 12.01 -8.99 25.27
CA VAL A 60 12.70 -9.81 24.27
C VAL A 60 11.93 -9.80 22.94
N PHE A 61 10.64 -10.11 22.97
CA PHE A 61 9.83 -10.16 21.75
C PHE A 61 9.68 -8.80 21.07
N LEU A 62 9.46 -7.74 21.84
CA LEU A 62 9.37 -6.39 21.29
C LEU A 62 10.69 -5.96 20.66
N SER A 63 11.84 -6.29 21.27
CA SER A 63 13.16 -6.01 20.70
C SER A 63 13.41 -6.81 19.41
N LEU A 64 12.99 -8.07 19.35
CA LEU A 64 13.09 -8.91 18.15
C LEU A 64 12.18 -8.37 17.05
N LEU A 65 10.93 -8.01 17.36
CA LEU A 65 9.98 -7.43 16.41
C LEU A 65 10.52 -6.11 15.85
N LEU A 66 10.96 -5.19 16.70
CA LEU A 66 11.55 -3.91 16.28
C LEU A 66 12.79 -4.11 15.41
N SER A 67 13.68 -5.04 15.80
CA SER A 67 14.89 -5.35 15.00
C SER A 67 14.53 -5.92 13.63
N HIS A 68 13.49 -6.76 13.54
CA HIS A 68 13.01 -7.32 12.29
C HIS A 68 12.39 -6.25 11.39
N LEU A 69 11.50 -5.42 11.94
CA LEU A 69 10.83 -4.34 11.20
C LEU A 69 11.83 -3.28 10.71
N LEU A 70 12.82 -2.93 11.53
CA LEU A 70 13.89 -1.99 11.16
C LEU A 70 14.82 -2.57 10.08
N LYS A 71 15.12 -3.86 10.15
CA LYS A 71 16.01 -4.52 9.17
C LYS A 71 15.37 -4.64 7.79
N ASN A 72 14.07 -4.91 7.75
CA ASN A 72 13.35 -5.11 6.48
C ASN A 72 12.93 -3.80 5.81
N GLN A 73 13.26 -2.63 6.38
CA GLN A 73 12.87 -1.31 5.88
C GLN A 73 11.39 -1.27 5.45
N ASP A 74 10.52 -1.93 6.21
CA ASP A 74 9.08 -1.95 5.93
C ASP A 74 8.55 -0.52 6.02
N LYS A 75 8.55 0.21 4.87
CA LYS A 75 8.00 1.57 4.73
C LYS A 75 6.53 1.65 5.16
N ILE A 76 5.92 0.49 5.40
CA ILE A 76 4.55 0.32 5.89
C ILE A 76 4.44 0.75 7.36
N LEU A 77 5.52 0.68 8.15
CA LEU A 77 5.46 0.95 9.58
C LEU A 77 5.39 2.45 9.89
N THR A 78 4.19 2.97 9.80
CA THR A 78 3.89 4.35 10.24
C THR A 78 3.51 4.36 11.73
N LYS A 79 3.62 5.55 12.38
CA LYS A 79 3.16 5.74 13.78
C LYS A 79 1.72 5.27 13.99
N ARG A 80 0.85 5.44 13.00
CA ARG A 80 -0.56 5.01 13.06
C ARG A 80 -0.70 3.49 13.07
N ILE A 81 0.09 2.79 12.26
CA ILE A 81 0.10 1.33 12.23
C ILE A 81 0.61 0.76 13.56
N LEU A 82 1.63 1.36 14.18
CA LEU A 82 2.07 0.97 15.52
C LEU A 82 0.95 1.13 16.55
N VAL A 83 0.19 2.24 16.50
CA VAL A 83 -0.98 2.45 17.37
C VAL A 83 -2.06 1.41 17.11
N LEU A 84 -2.35 1.09 15.86
CA LEU A 84 -3.30 0.02 15.49
C LEU A 84 -2.89 -1.32 16.09
N LEU A 85 -1.63 -1.73 15.90
CA LEU A 85 -1.11 -2.98 16.44
C LEU A 85 -1.24 -3.01 17.97
N PHE A 86 -0.88 -1.91 18.62
CA PHE A 86 -1.01 -1.75 20.07
C PHE A 86 -2.46 -1.95 20.54
N ILE A 87 -3.41 -1.26 19.90
CA ILE A 87 -4.85 -1.40 20.22
C ILE A 87 -5.31 -2.85 20.04
N VAL A 88 -4.95 -3.49 18.94
CA VAL A 88 -5.33 -4.88 18.63
C VAL A 88 -4.80 -5.85 19.69
N PHE A 89 -3.51 -5.71 20.07
CA PHE A 89 -2.92 -6.53 21.12
C PHE A 89 -3.64 -6.35 22.46
N CYS A 90 -3.87 -5.08 22.88
CA CYS A 90 -4.56 -4.78 24.13
C CYS A 90 -5.98 -5.34 24.15
N LEU A 91 -6.75 -5.20 23.07
CA LEU A 91 -8.12 -5.70 23.00
C LEU A 91 -8.18 -7.23 23.07
N VAL A 92 -7.31 -7.95 22.36
CA VAL A 92 -7.29 -9.42 22.38
C VAL A 92 -6.82 -9.93 23.73
N LEU A 93 -5.78 -9.35 24.33
CA LEU A 93 -5.33 -9.71 25.68
C LEU A 93 -6.39 -9.43 26.73
N PHE A 94 -7.06 -8.27 26.63
CA PHE A 94 -8.17 -7.94 27.54
C PHE A 94 -9.31 -8.96 27.42
N ALA A 95 -9.73 -9.28 26.21
CA ALA A 95 -10.78 -10.30 25.97
C ALA A 95 -10.39 -11.67 26.58
N ALA A 96 -9.15 -12.11 26.35
CA ALA A 96 -8.66 -13.39 26.91
C ALA A 96 -8.69 -13.39 28.44
N ASN A 97 -8.17 -12.35 29.06
CA ASN A 97 -8.14 -12.24 30.52
C ASN A 97 -9.53 -12.10 31.14
N TYR A 98 -10.42 -11.41 30.46
CA TYR A 98 -11.82 -11.32 30.89
C TYR A 98 -12.48 -12.70 30.86
N LEU A 99 -12.28 -13.50 29.80
CA LEU A 99 -12.79 -14.86 29.70
C LEU A 99 -12.26 -15.76 30.82
N ILE A 100 -10.95 -15.71 31.09
CA ILE A 100 -10.33 -16.45 32.20
C ILE A 100 -11.00 -16.06 33.55
N ARG A 101 -11.23 -14.76 33.78
CA ARG A 101 -11.80 -14.26 35.02
C ARG A 101 -13.24 -14.71 35.27
N ILE A 102 -14.05 -14.85 34.22
CA ILE A 102 -15.43 -15.31 34.30
C ILE A 102 -15.56 -16.82 34.11
N ASP A 103 -14.44 -17.56 34.20
CA ASP A 103 -14.35 -19.01 34.07
C ASP A 103 -14.95 -19.58 32.77
N GLN A 104 -14.76 -18.78 31.69
CA GLN A 104 -15.18 -19.19 30.35
C GLN A 104 -14.04 -19.85 29.58
N ASN A 105 -14.40 -20.62 28.56
CA ASN A 105 -13.43 -21.33 27.72
C ASN A 105 -12.47 -20.30 27.03
N PRO A 106 -11.14 -20.40 27.23
CA PRO A 106 -10.15 -19.47 26.67
C PRO A 106 -10.18 -19.42 25.13
N PHE A 107 -10.65 -20.45 24.44
CA PHE A 107 -10.75 -20.50 22.99
C PHE A 107 -11.82 -19.59 22.40
N PHE A 108 -12.68 -18.97 23.20
CA PHE A 108 -13.52 -17.86 22.75
C PHE A 108 -12.71 -16.58 22.45
N THR A 109 -11.42 -16.55 22.79
CA THR A 109 -10.55 -15.39 22.47
C THR A 109 -10.50 -15.16 20.97
N PRO A 110 -10.77 -13.93 20.47
CA PRO A 110 -10.85 -13.63 19.04
C PRO A 110 -9.47 -13.43 18.41
N ILE A 111 -8.57 -14.43 18.51
CA ILE A 111 -7.20 -14.34 18.00
C ILE A 111 -7.16 -14.15 16.48
N ASN A 112 -8.14 -14.69 15.75
CA ASN A 112 -8.23 -14.55 14.31
C ASN A 112 -8.51 -13.10 13.89
N ALA A 113 -9.14 -12.29 14.74
CA ALA A 113 -9.31 -10.87 14.49
C ALA A 113 -7.94 -10.17 14.35
N ALA A 114 -7.01 -10.47 15.27
CA ALA A 114 -5.64 -9.96 15.18
C ALA A 114 -4.91 -10.53 13.95
N ALA A 115 -5.00 -11.83 13.70
CA ALA A 115 -4.35 -12.48 12.55
C ALA A 115 -4.82 -11.89 11.22
N ILE A 116 -6.11 -11.60 11.06
CA ILE A 116 -6.68 -10.96 9.88
C ILE A 116 -6.13 -9.54 9.73
N ILE A 117 -6.09 -8.73 10.82
CA ILE A 117 -5.52 -7.38 10.76
C ILE A 117 -4.05 -7.42 10.38
N PHE A 118 -3.26 -8.36 10.94
CA PHE A 118 -1.85 -8.50 10.57
C PHE A 118 -1.68 -8.89 9.10
N ALA A 119 -2.51 -9.81 8.58
CA ALA A 119 -2.52 -10.17 7.18
C ALA A 119 -2.92 -9.01 6.26
N VAL A 120 -3.89 -8.19 6.67
CA VAL A 120 -4.34 -7.00 5.93
C VAL A 120 -3.25 -5.93 5.88
N VAL A 121 -2.54 -5.68 6.99
CA VAL A 121 -1.53 -4.62 7.10
C VAL A 121 -0.20 -5.03 6.46
N PHE A 122 0.28 -6.22 6.75
CA PHE A 122 1.62 -6.68 6.34
C PHE A 122 1.60 -7.74 5.22
N GLY A 123 0.42 -8.20 4.83
CA GLY A 123 0.28 -9.34 3.92
C GLY A 123 0.79 -10.65 4.55
N ASN A 124 1.09 -11.62 3.68
CA ASN A 124 1.67 -12.91 4.08
C ASN A 124 3.19 -12.79 4.21
N THR A 125 3.65 -11.99 5.18
CA THR A 125 5.06 -11.70 5.42
C THR A 125 5.53 -12.30 6.74
N ALA A 126 6.86 -12.36 6.93
CA ALA A 126 7.46 -12.76 8.20
C ALA A 126 6.96 -11.91 9.38
N SER A 127 6.68 -10.62 9.15
CA SER A 127 6.15 -9.71 10.18
C SER A 127 4.80 -10.18 10.74
N SER A 128 3.86 -10.60 9.87
CA SER A 128 2.56 -11.15 10.29
C SER A 128 2.72 -12.43 11.11
N PHE A 129 3.64 -13.31 10.71
CA PHE A 129 3.93 -14.54 11.45
C PHE A 129 4.54 -14.28 12.82
N TYR A 130 5.51 -13.37 12.93
CA TYR A 130 6.08 -13.00 14.22
C TYR A 130 5.04 -12.43 15.17
N LEU A 131 4.15 -11.55 14.68
CA LEU A 131 3.08 -10.96 15.48
C LEU A 131 2.09 -12.01 15.97
N THR A 132 1.69 -12.98 15.13
CA THR A 132 0.76 -14.05 15.53
C THR A 132 1.38 -15.00 16.54
N ILE A 133 2.64 -15.40 16.37
CA ILE A 133 3.36 -16.25 17.32
C ILE A 133 3.51 -15.53 18.65
N TYR A 134 3.93 -14.26 18.64
CA TYR A 134 4.08 -13.48 19.86
C TYR A 134 2.76 -13.36 20.65
N LEU A 135 1.66 -13.03 19.96
CA LEU A 135 0.35 -12.94 20.59
C LEU A 135 -0.07 -14.30 21.16
N SER A 136 0.15 -15.40 20.45
CA SER A 136 -0.18 -16.75 20.90
C SER A 136 0.61 -17.16 22.16
N ILE A 137 1.87 -16.77 22.27
CA ILE A 137 2.69 -16.99 23.47
C ILE A 137 2.09 -16.23 24.66
N LEU A 138 1.77 -14.92 24.46
CA LEU A 138 1.21 -14.09 25.52
C LEU A 138 -0.14 -14.64 26.02
N LEU A 139 -1.00 -15.08 25.12
CA LEU A 139 -2.31 -15.66 25.47
C LEU A 139 -2.16 -16.96 26.25
N ALA A 140 -1.23 -17.82 25.84
CA ALA A 140 -1.00 -19.10 26.49
C ALA A 140 -0.31 -19.01 27.84
N PHE A 141 0.48 -17.95 28.07
CA PHE A 141 1.34 -17.83 29.24
C PHE A 141 0.59 -17.88 30.58
N ASN A 142 -0.65 -17.37 30.59
CA ASN A 142 -1.49 -17.34 31.80
C ASN A 142 -2.33 -18.62 32.03
N LEU A 143 -2.23 -19.59 31.13
CA LEU A 143 -3.05 -20.80 31.18
C LEU A 143 -2.25 -21.99 31.75
N SER A 144 -2.91 -22.82 32.54
CA SER A 144 -2.30 -23.96 33.25
C SER A 144 -1.64 -24.99 32.31
N ASN A 145 -2.12 -25.12 31.07
CA ASN A 145 -1.54 -25.99 30.05
C ASN A 145 -0.97 -25.17 28.89
N SER A 146 -0.03 -24.28 29.19
CA SER A 146 0.47 -23.24 28.28
C SER A 146 0.88 -23.76 26.90
N PHE A 147 1.53 -24.94 26.82
CA PHE A 147 1.97 -25.50 25.54
C PHE A 147 0.80 -25.91 24.65
N PHE A 148 -0.24 -26.53 25.24
CA PHE A 148 -1.47 -26.90 24.50
C PHE A 148 -2.17 -25.67 23.91
N TYR A 149 -2.43 -24.65 24.76
CA TYR A 149 -3.07 -23.42 24.31
C TYR A 149 -2.23 -22.67 23.27
N PHE A 150 -0.91 -22.61 23.49
CA PHE A 150 -0.01 -22.04 22.51
C PHE A 150 -0.10 -22.76 21.15
N ALA A 151 -0.04 -24.08 21.13
CA ALA A 151 -0.09 -24.86 19.90
C ALA A 151 -1.40 -24.62 19.12
N VAL A 152 -2.53 -24.57 19.81
CA VAL A 152 -3.85 -24.34 19.20
C VAL A 152 -3.98 -22.90 18.70
N PHE A 153 -3.64 -21.89 19.52
CA PHE A 153 -3.70 -20.49 19.14
C PHE A 153 -2.73 -20.16 18.01
N ALA A 154 -1.49 -20.62 18.08
CA ALA A 154 -0.49 -20.40 17.06
C ALA A 154 -0.90 -21.00 15.72
N THR A 155 -1.41 -22.25 15.73
CA THR A 155 -1.89 -22.91 14.51
C THR A 155 -3.06 -22.15 13.91
N ASN A 156 -4.05 -21.75 14.71
CA ASN A 156 -5.22 -21.01 14.24
C ASN A 156 -4.82 -19.67 13.60
N ALA A 157 -4.06 -18.85 14.31
CA ALA A 157 -3.66 -17.52 13.83
C ALA A 157 -2.68 -17.60 12.66
N TRP A 158 -1.68 -18.49 12.74
CA TRP A 158 -0.66 -18.65 11.70
C TRP A 158 -1.26 -19.11 10.37
N LEU A 159 -2.10 -20.15 10.40
CA LEU A 159 -2.74 -20.64 9.19
C LEU A 159 -3.77 -19.65 8.65
N THR A 160 -4.44 -18.88 9.51
CA THR A 160 -5.26 -17.77 9.04
C THR A 160 -4.44 -16.78 8.20
N VAL A 161 -3.22 -16.41 8.63
CA VAL A 161 -2.31 -15.55 7.85
C VAL A 161 -1.82 -16.27 6.58
N CYS A 162 -1.45 -17.57 6.67
CA CYS A 162 -0.97 -18.33 5.51
C CYS A 162 -2.01 -18.43 4.39
N PHE A 163 -3.26 -18.65 4.75
CA PHE A 163 -4.37 -18.80 3.79
C PHE A 163 -4.98 -17.46 3.38
N ALA A 164 -4.69 -16.37 4.09
CA ALA A 164 -5.02 -15.01 3.67
C ALA A 164 -4.19 -14.69 2.43
N ASN A 165 -4.75 -14.91 1.25
CA ASN A 165 -4.08 -14.68 -0.02
C ASN A 165 -3.73 -13.18 -0.16
N ARG A 166 -2.66 -12.84 -0.91
CA ARG A 166 -2.27 -11.45 -1.24
C ARG A 166 -3.42 -10.64 -1.87
N ARG A 167 -4.38 -11.32 -2.50
CA ARG A 167 -5.66 -10.75 -2.91
C ARG A 167 -6.63 -10.86 -1.75
N VAL A 168 -6.61 -9.88 -0.84
CA VAL A 168 -7.49 -9.79 0.34
C VAL A 168 -8.92 -9.51 -0.11
N GLU A 169 -9.58 -10.49 -0.71
CA GLU A 169 -11.02 -10.48 -0.96
C GLU A 169 -11.75 -10.85 0.33
N ARG A 170 -12.91 -10.25 0.58
CA ARG A 170 -13.72 -10.51 1.80
C ARG A 170 -13.98 -12.01 2.01
N ASN A 171 -14.29 -12.72 0.93
CA ASN A 171 -14.53 -14.18 0.96
C ASN A 171 -13.24 -14.97 1.30
N SER A 172 -12.09 -14.49 0.86
CA SER A 172 -10.80 -15.11 1.16
C SER A 172 -10.44 -15.00 2.64
N LEU A 173 -10.75 -13.86 3.31
CA LEU A 173 -10.51 -13.67 4.74
C LEU A 173 -11.38 -14.62 5.58
N ALA A 174 -12.66 -14.77 5.24
CA ALA A 174 -13.54 -15.71 5.92
C ALA A 174 -13.07 -17.15 5.75
N ALA A 175 -12.74 -17.55 4.51
CA ALA A 175 -12.23 -18.89 4.22
C ALA A 175 -10.89 -19.18 4.92
N SER A 176 -9.99 -18.19 5.03
CA SER A 176 -8.70 -18.36 5.71
C SER A 176 -8.87 -18.59 7.21
N SER A 177 -9.73 -17.81 7.86
CA SER A 177 -10.05 -17.97 9.28
C SER A 177 -10.68 -19.33 9.58
N LEU A 178 -11.61 -19.78 8.72
CA LEU A 178 -12.25 -21.08 8.88
C LEU A 178 -11.25 -22.25 8.71
N ARG A 179 -10.35 -22.17 7.73
CA ARG A 179 -9.29 -23.18 7.54
C ARG A 179 -8.34 -23.21 8.73
N GLY A 180 -7.94 -22.04 9.27
CA GLY A 180 -7.15 -21.94 10.48
C GLY A 180 -7.84 -22.61 11.67
N ALA A 181 -9.16 -22.37 11.85
CA ALA A 181 -9.97 -23.00 12.90
C ALA A 181 -10.02 -24.53 12.77
N ILE A 182 -10.30 -25.05 11.57
CA ILE A 182 -10.37 -26.51 11.33
C ILE A 182 -9.02 -27.17 11.66
N CYS A 183 -7.91 -26.60 11.19
CA CYS A 183 -6.59 -27.15 11.48
C CYS A 183 -6.25 -27.10 12.98
N SER A 184 -6.62 -26.02 13.68
CA SER A 184 -6.37 -25.90 15.12
C SER A 184 -7.22 -26.86 15.95
N ILE A 185 -8.44 -27.16 15.52
CA ILE A 185 -9.27 -28.23 16.09
C ILE A 185 -8.59 -29.62 15.90
N GLY A 186 -7.98 -29.86 14.73
CA GLY A 186 -7.16 -31.04 14.49
C GLY A 186 -5.98 -31.15 15.46
N VAL A 187 -5.27 -30.05 15.72
CA VAL A 187 -4.21 -30.00 16.74
C VAL A 187 -4.79 -30.31 18.14
N ALA A 188 -5.88 -29.67 18.52
CA ALA A 188 -6.54 -29.94 19.80
C ALA A 188 -6.94 -31.41 19.93
N ALA A 189 -7.47 -32.02 18.86
CA ALA A 189 -7.85 -33.45 18.83
C ALA A 189 -6.67 -34.39 19.12
N LEU A 190 -5.46 -34.07 18.56
CA LEU A 190 -4.27 -34.87 18.85
C LEU A 190 -3.91 -34.86 20.33
N PHE A 191 -4.07 -33.75 21.04
CA PHE A 191 -3.85 -33.68 22.48
C PHE A 191 -4.91 -34.43 23.29
N TYR A 192 -6.18 -34.36 22.87
CA TYR A 192 -7.29 -35.01 23.60
C TYR A 192 -7.38 -36.52 23.36
N VAL A 193 -7.00 -37.00 22.18
CA VAL A 193 -6.93 -38.46 21.93
C VAL A 193 -5.99 -39.15 22.91
N GLN A 194 -4.87 -38.53 23.28
CA GLN A 194 -3.94 -39.07 24.26
C GLN A 194 -4.50 -39.11 25.69
N ARG A 195 -5.54 -38.31 25.99
CA ARG A 195 -6.11 -38.15 27.33
C ARG A 195 -7.51 -38.76 27.48
N PHE A 196 -8.09 -39.31 26.41
CA PHE A 196 -9.47 -39.85 26.37
C PHE A 196 -10.54 -38.83 26.80
N GLU A 197 -10.32 -37.52 26.53
CA GLU A 197 -11.21 -36.42 26.92
C GLU A 197 -12.06 -35.88 25.73
N SER A 198 -12.82 -36.79 25.08
CA SER A 198 -13.59 -36.42 23.87
C SER A 198 -14.65 -35.34 24.10
N PHE A 199 -15.25 -35.27 25.28
CA PHE A 199 -16.23 -34.22 25.61
C PHE A 199 -15.64 -32.83 25.65
N LYS A 200 -14.43 -32.63 26.20
CA LYS A 200 -13.73 -31.37 26.20
C LYS A 200 -13.36 -30.95 24.79
N LEU A 201 -12.97 -31.88 23.92
CA LEU A 201 -12.68 -31.58 22.51
C LEU A 201 -13.89 -30.96 21.81
N SER A 202 -15.10 -31.45 22.04
CA SER A 202 -16.30 -30.90 21.40
C SER A 202 -16.59 -29.46 21.86
N GLN A 203 -16.42 -29.17 23.14
CA GLN A 203 -16.59 -27.83 23.70
C GLN A 203 -15.55 -26.84 23.16
N ASP A 204 -14.29 -27.26 23.10
CA ASP A 204 -13.19 -26.41 22.58
C ASP A 204 -13.35 -26.19 21.07
N ALA A 205 -13.76 -27.22 20.32
CA ALA A 205 -14.01 -27.07 18.89
C ALA A 205 -15.12 -26.05 18.59
N ILE A 206 -16.21 -26.09 19.37
CA ILE A 206 -17.30 -25.12 19.26
C ILE A 206 -16.80 -23.72 19.60
N ALA A 207 -16.01 -23.54 20.66
CA ALA A 207 -15.45 -22.26 21.06
C ALA A 207 -14.52 -21.69 19.98
N ILE A 208 -13.62 -22.49 19.43
CA ILE A 208 -12.72 -22.10 18.33
C ILE A 208 -13.52 -21.65 17.09
N MET A 209 -14.55 -22.41 16.71
CA MET A 209 -15.38 -22.07 15.55
C MET A 209 -16.14 -20.76 15.75
N ILE A 210 -16.80 -20.59 16.92
CA ILE A 210 -17.53 -19.34 17.24
C ILE A 210 -16.59 -18.15 17.26
N ALA A 211 -15.42 -18.26 17.91
CA ALA A 211 -14.43 -17.19 17.97
C ALA A 211 -13.89 -16.83 16.57
N SER A 212 -13.66 -17.83 15.73
CA SER A 212 -13.14 -17.63 14.37
C SER A 212 -14.17 -16.93 13.46
N ILE A 213 -15.42 -17.37 13.49
CA ILE A 213 -16.53 -16.75 12.73
C ILE A 213 -16.79 -15.33 13.26
N GLY A 214 -16.88 -15.17 14.59
CA GLY A 214 -17.08 -13.87 15.23
C GLY A 214 -15.97 -12.89 14.90
N SER A 215 -14.71 -13.34 14.87
CA SER A 215 -13.55 -12.53 14.45
C SER A 215 -13.71 -11.99 13.02
N VAL A 216 -14.15 -12.83 12.08
CA VAL A 216 -14.39 -12.42 10.70
C VAL A 216 -15.48 -11.35 10.61
N VAL A 217 -16.62 -11.58 11.28
CA VAL A 217 -17.76 -10.65 11.27
C VAL A 217 -17.34 -9.29 11.85
N ILE A 218 -16.65 -9.29 13.00
CA ILE A 218 -16.17 -8.08 13.65
C ILE A 218 -15.21 -7.33 12.73
N ILE A 219 -14.22 -8.02 12.16
CA ILE A 219 -13.20 -7.35 11.35
C ILE A 219 -13.78 -6.85 10.04
N LEU A 220 -14.62 -7.61 9.34
CA LEU A 220 -15.26 -7.12 8.11
C LEU A 220 -16.13 -5.89 8.35
N GLY A 221 -16.78 -5.79 9.52
CA GLY A 221 -17.53 -4.60 9.92
C GLY A 221 -16.64 -3.40 10.28
N LEU A 222 -15.50 -3.65 10.92
CA LEU A 222 -14.57 -2.59 11.35
C LEU A 222 -13.56 -2.19 10.27
N LEU A 223 -13.33 -3.02 9.24
CA LEU A 223 -12.31 -2.82 8.24
C LEU A 223 -12.36 -1.43 7.56
N PRO A 224 -13.54 -0.90 7.13
CA PRO A 224 -13.61 0.43 6.53
C PRO A 224 -13.12 1.54 7.48
N TYR A 225 -13.45 1.43 8.77
CA TYR A 225 -13.01 2.40 9.79
C TYR A 225 -11.51 2.28 10.05
N ILE A 226 -10.96 1.06 10.07
CA ILE A 226 -9.52 0.82 10.22
C ILE A 226 -8.76 1.43 9.02
N GLU A 227 -9.25 1.23 7.80
CA GLU A 227 -8.70 1.81 6.58
C GLU A 227 -8.66 3.36 6.66
N ASP A 228 -9.75 3.99 7.05
CA ASP A 228 -9.86 5.45 7.09
C ASP A 228 -9.02 6.07 8.23
N ILE A 229 -9.05 5.49 9.45
CA ILE A 229 -8.35 6.05 10.62
C ILE A 229 -6.84 5.84 10.52
N PHE A 230 -6.42 4.64 10.12
CA PHE A 230 -5.01 4.26 10.12
C PHE A 230 -4.34 4.44 8.76
N TYR A 231 -5.09 4.88 7.72
CA TYR A 231 -4.63 5.04 6.34
C TYR A 231 -4.04 3.75 5.74
N VAL A 232 -4.60 2.62 6.12
CA VAL A 232 -4.28 1.32 5.50
C VAL A 232 -5.09 1.20 4.22
N VAL A 233 -4.43 0.84 3.13
CA VAL A 233 -5.11 0.64 1.84
C VAL A 233 -5.16 -0.85 1.53
N THR A 234 -6.34 -1.41 1.65
CA THR A 234 -6.57 -2.82 1.36
C THR A 234 -6.81 -3.06 -0.14
N PRO A 235 -6.54 -4.25 -0.65
CA PRO A 235 -6.94 -4.62 -2.00
C PRO A 235 -8.45 -4.46 -2.27
N THR A 236 -9.28 -4.71 -1.27
CA THR A 236 -10.74 -4.49 -1.38
C THR A 236 -11.06 -3.02 -1.65
N LYS A 237 -10.42 -2.10 -0.92
CA LYS A 237 -10.58 -0.66 -1.16
C LYS A 237 -10.10 -0.25 -2.54
N LEU A 238 -8.97 -0.80 -3.00
CA LEU A 238 -8.48 -0.55 -4.35
C LEU A 238 -9.45 -1.06 -5.42
N LEU A 239 -10.06 -2.23 -5.24
CA LEU A 239 -11.08 -2.76 -6.17
C LEU A 239 -12.36 -1.91 -6.20
N GLU A 240 -12.79 -1.40 -5.04
CA GLU A 240 -13.90 -0.43 -4.97
C GLU A 240 -13.57 0.85 -5.75
N LEU A 241 -12.35 1.35 -5.61
CA LEU A 241 -11.87 2.53 -6.35
C LEU A 241 -11.69 2.24 -7.85
N ALA A 242 -11.35 1.03 -8.24
CA ALA A 242 -11.21 0.62 -9.64
C ALA A 242 -12.55 0.46 -10.36
N SER A 243 -13.66 0.44 -9.64
CA SER A 243 -14.99 0.26 -10.23
C SER A 243 -15.35 1.43 -11.15
N PRO A 244 -15.79 1.20 -12.40
CA PRO A 244 -16.29 2.24 -13.29
C PRO A 244 -17.49 3.03 -12.72
N ASN A 245 -18.21 2.42 -11.77
CA ASN A 245 -19.31 3.06 -11.06
C ASN A 245 -18.85 3.98 -9.92
N ASN A 246 -17.54 4.04 -9.63
CA ASN A 246 -17.02 5.01 -8.67
C ASN A 246 -17.38 6.43 -9.11
N THR A 247 -17.93 7.22 -8.21
CA THR A 247 -18.48 8.54 -8.50
C THR A 247 -17.48 9.47 -9.20
N LEU A 248 -16.21 9.45 -8.79
CA LEU A 248 -15.19 10.31 -9.36
C LEU A 248 -14.71 9.81 -10.72
N LEU A 249 -14.55 8.49 -10.92
CA LEU A 249 -14.21 7.91 -12.23
C LEU A 249 -15.35 8.11 -13.24
N LYS A 250 -16.58 7.94 -12.82
CA LYS A 250 -17.75 8.23 -13.65
C LYS A 250 -17.79 9.70 -14.09
N ARG A 251 -17.48 10.59 -13.16
CA ARG A 251 -17.38 12.02 -13.44
C ARG A 251 -16.24 12.31 -14.43
N LEU A 252 -15.06 11.68 -14.26
CA LEU A 252 -13.94 11.80 -15.19
C LEU A 252 -14.31 11.33 -16.59
N SER A 253 -15.02 10.20 -16.71
CA SER A 253 -15.45 9.66 -18.01
C SER A 253 -16.45 10.55 -18.76
N MET A 254 -17.26 11.33 -18.03
CA MET A 254 -18.27 12.22 -18.61
C MET A 254 -17.72 13.61 -18.93
N GLU A 255 -16.88 14.19 -18.06
CA GLU A 255 -16.41 15.57 -18.18
C GLU A 255 -15.07 15.67 -18.94
N ALA A 256 -14.23 14.61 -18.89
CA ALA A 256 -12.95 14.54 -19.57
C ALA A 256 -12.70 13.14 -20.18
N PRO A 257 -13.50 12.74 -21.21
CA PRO A 257 -13.47 11.38 -21.76
C PRO A 257 -12.12 11.00 -22.36
N GLY A 258 -11.40 11.93 -22.97
CA GLY A 258 -10.06 11.69 -23.49
C GLY A 258 -9.07 11.38 -22.39
N THR A 259 -9.10 12.13 -21.28
CA THR A 259 -8.27 11.86 -20.10
C THR A 259 -8.64 10.52 -19.46
N TYR A 260 -9.92 10.16 -19.38
CA TYR A 260 -10.34 8.86 -18.88
C TYR A 260 -9.76 7.71 -19.72
N HIS A 261 -9.86 7.81 -21.06
CA HIS A 261 -9.30 6.79 -21.96
C HIS A 261 -7.76 6.69 -21.85
N HIS A 262 -7.07 7.83 -21.79
CA HIS A 262 -5.63 7.90 -21.52
C HIS A 262 -5.29 7.17 -20.20
N SER A 263 -6.00 7.48 -19.12
CA SER A 263 -5.79 6.86 -17.82
C SER A 263 -5.97 5.34 -17.83
N LEU A 264 -6.89 4.79 -18.65
CA LEU A 264 -7.05 3.34 -18.83
C LEU A 264 -5.82 2.70 -19.51
N ILE A 265 -5.24 3.37 -20.51
CA ILE A 265 -4.03 2.88 -21.21
C ILE A 265 -2.83 2.93 -20.26
N VAL A 266 -2.63 4.06 -19.59
CA VAL A 266 -1.56 4.22 -18.58
C VAL A 266 -1.70 3.17 -17.48
N ALA A 267 -2.91 2.88 -17.02
CA ALA A 267 -3.18 1.87 -16.01
C ALA A 267 -2.76 0.46 -16.45
N ASN A 268 -3.05 0.09 -17.70
CA ASN A 268 -2.63 -1.21 -18.24
C ASN A 268 -1.10 -1.32 -18.35
N LEU A 269 -0.43 -0.26 -18.79
CA LEU A 269 1.02 -0.20 -18.84
C LEU A 269 1.65 -0.29 -17.45
N ALA A 270 1.14 0.49 -16.50
CA ALA A 270 1.65 0.54 -15.14
C ALA A 270 1.42 -0.78 -14.39
N GLU A 271 0.25 -1.40 -14.54
CA GLU A 271 -0.09 -2.69 -13.93
C GLU A 271 0.87 -3.79 -14.38
N THR A 272 0.99 -4.00 -15.71
CA THR A 272 1.86 -5.03 -16.28
C THR A 272 3.34 -4.83 -15.90
N ALA A 273 3.84 -3.61 -15.96
CA ALA A 273 5.22 -3.31 -15.58
C ALA A 273 5.48 -3.50 -14.08
N THR A 274 4.50 -3.18 -13.24
CA THR A 274 4.60 -3.37 -11.79
C THR A 274 4.56 -4.84 -11.41
N GLU A 275 3.77 -5.65 -12.11
CA GLU A 275 3.69 -7.11 -11.90
C GLU A 275 5.03 -7.80 -12.19
N VAL A 276 5.69 -7.44 -13.30
CA VAL A 276 7.00 -8.03 -13.71
C VAL A 276 8.11 -7.79 -12.69
N ILE A 277 8.04 -6.72 -11.92
CA ILE A 277 9.03 -6.41 -10.84
C ILE A 277 8.55 -6.84 -9.44
N GLY A 278 7.37 -7.48 -9.33
CA GLY A 278 6.81 -7.93 -8.07
C GLY A 278 6.31 -6.81 -7.15
N GLY A 279 5.96 -5.64 -7.71
CA GLY A 279 5.34 -4.51 -7.00
C GLY A 279 3.83 -4.71 -6.80
N ASN A 280 3.15 -3.67 -6.28
CA ASN A 280 1.70 -3.68 -6.10
C ASN A 280 0.99 -3.25 -7.40
N ALA A 281 0.75 -4.23 -8.29
CA ALA A 281 0.15 -4.01 -9.61
C ALA A 281 -1.25 -3.39 -9.52
N LEU A 282 -2.07 -3.81 -8.54
CA LEU A 282 -3.40 -3.23 -8.34
C LEU A 282 -3.34 -1.76 -7.91
N LEU A 283 -2.38 -1.39 -7.05
CA LEU A 283 -2.15 0.00 -6.66
C LEU A 283 -1.71 0.84 -7.85
N ALA A 284 -0.80 0.33 -8.68
CA ALA A 284 -0.35 1.01 -9.89
C ALA A 284 -1.51 1.26 -10.87
N ARG A 285 -2.36 0.25 -11.09
CA ARG A 285 -3.57 0.36 -11.91
C ARG A 285 -4.52 1.43 -11.39
N VAL A 286 -4.88 1.35 -10.11
CA VAL A 286 -5.83 2.30 -9.50
C VAL A 286 -5.22 3.69 -9.43
N GLY A 287 -3.94 3.82 -9.08
CA GLY A 287 -3.23 5.10 -9.09
C GLY A 287 -3.27 5.77 -10.45
N ALA A 288 -3.06 5.00 -11.52
CA ALA A 288 -3.14 5.48 -12.89
C ALA A 288 -4.55 5.91 -13.30
N TYR A 289 -5.62 5.28 -12.80
CA TYR A 289 -6.99 5.75 -13.09
C TYR A 289 -7.25 7.16 -12.56
N TYR A 290 -6.59 7.56 -11.48
CA TYR A 290 -6.83 8.84 -10.81
C TYR A 290 -5.74 9.88 -11.02
N HIS A 291 -4.58 9.53 -11.61
CA HIS A 291 -3.41 10.43 -11.65
C HIS A 291 -3.73 11.79 -12.26
N ASP A 292 -4.62 11.81 -13.24
CA ASP A 292 -5.01 12.96 -14.04
C ASP A 292 -6.39 13.53 -13.72
N VAL A 293 -7.00 13.13 -12.61
CA VAL A 293 -8.39 13.54 -12.25
C VAL A 293 -8.57 15.05 -12.14
N GLY A 294 -7.51 15.82 -11.91
CA GLY A 294 -7.55 17.28 -11.86
C GLY A 294 -7.90 17.95 -13.18
N LYS A 295 -7.68 17.26 -14.31
CA LYS A 295 -8.03 17.76 -15.64
C LYS A 295 -9.55 17.97 -15.83
N ILE A 296 -10.39 17.36 -14.97
CA ILE A 296 -11.85 17.64 -14.94
C ILE A 296 -12.17 19.13 -14.81
N LYS A 297 -11.36 19.91 -14.11
CA LYS A 297 -11.64 21.35 -13.91
C LYS A 297 -11.56 22.16 -15.19
N ARG A 298 -10.67 21.79 -16.11
CA ARG A 298 -10.43 22.50 -17.38
C ARG A 298 -10.11 21.54 -18.52
N PRO A 299 -11.06 20.62 -18.89
CA PRO A 299 -10.75 19.52 -19.79
C PRO A 299 -10.27 19.96 -21.17
N LEU A 300 -10.80 21.07 -21.72
CA LEU A 300 -10.46 21.57 -23.06
C LEU A 300 -9.03 22.11 -23.19
N PHE A 301 -8.33 22.37 -22.07
CA PHE A 301 -6.91 22.74 -22.09
C PHE A 301 -5.99 21.53 -22.28
N PHE A 302 -6.51 20.31 -22.28
CA PHE A 302 -5.71 19.10 -22.48
C PHE A 302 -6.05 18.48 -23.83
N ILE A 303 -5.01 18.26 -24.65
CA ILE A 303 -5.14 17.88 -26.05
C ILE A 303 -5.96 16.60 -26.27
N GLU A 304 -5.92 15.69 -25.32
CA GLU A 304 -6.70 14.45 -25.39
C GLU A 304 -8.23 14.65 -25.30
N ASN A 305 -8.69 15.80 -24.81
CA ASN A 305 -10.11 16.15 -24.71
C ASN A 305 -10.53 17.16 -25.79
N GLN A 306 -9.60 17.65 -26.62
CA GLN A 306 -9.92 18.54 -27.73
C GLN A 306 -10.49 17.70 -28.88
N SER A 307 -11.74 17.97 -29.25
CA SER A 307 -12.29 17.62 -30.57
C SER A 307 -11.96 18.81 -31.49
N SER A 308 -12.07 18.75 -32.76
CA SER A 308 -11.83 19.75 -33.81
C SER A 308 -11.97 21.26 -33.50
N LEU A 309 -11.96 21.67 -32.25
CA LEU A 309 -12.01 23.05 -31.78
C LEU A 309 -10.62 23.67 -31.76
N ASP A 310 -10.53 24.99 -31.93
CA ASP A 310 -9.28 25.74 -31.79
C ASP A 310 -8.64 25.46 -30.43
N ASN A 311 -7.34 25.20 -30.44
CA ASN A 311 -6.59 24.95 -29.21
C ASN A 311 -6.54 26.22 -28.35
N PRO A 312 -7.13 26.23 -27.12
CA PRO A 312 -7.16 27.42 -26.26
C PRO A 312 -5.76 27.98 -25.95
N HIS A 313 -4.73 27.16 -26.00
CA HIS A 313 -3.34 27.61 -25.78
C HIS A 313 -2.81 28.56 -26.89
N ASN A 314 -3.40 28.56 -28.08
CA ASN A 314 -2.99 29.46 -29.16
C ASN A 314 -3.26 30.93 -28.84
N GLN A 315 -4.20 31.20 -27.92
CA GLN A 315 -4.55 32.59 -27.51
C GLN A 315 -3.89 32.99 -26.20
N LEU A 316 -3.06 32.13 -25.60
CA LEU A 316 -2.42 32.37 -24.31
C LEU A 316 -0.90 32.50 -24.43
N ASN A 317 -0.32 33.33 -23.55
CA ASN A 317 1.12 33.33 -23.34
C ASN A 317 1.59 31.94 -22.89
N PRO A 318 2.71 31.38 -23.41
CA PRO A 318 3.25 30.07 -23.00
C PRO A 318 3.40 29.86 -21.49
N ARG A 319 3.75 30.94 -20.75
CA ARG A 319 3.81 30.88 -19.27
C ARG A 319 2.44 30.64 -18.64
N MET A 320 1.40 31.31 -19.14
CA MET A 320 0.02 31.10 -18.67
C MET A 320 -0.44 29.66 -18.99
N SER A 321 -0.13 29.19 -20.19
CA SER A 321 -0.44 27.82 -20.63
C SER A 321 0.22 26.77 -19.71
N SER A 322 1.50 26.95 -19.37
CA SER A 322 2.20 26.04 -18.46
C SER A 322 1.59 26.04 -17.06
N MET A 323 1.21 27.21 -16.53
CA MET A 323 0.55 27.31 -15.22
C MET A 323 -0.79 26.59 -15.19
N ILE A 324 -1.61 26.70 -16.23
CA ILE A 324 -2.91 26.02 -16.35
C ILE A 324 -2.72 24.49 -16.36
N ILE A 325 -1.76 24.03 -17.16
CA ILE A 325 -1.50 22.57 -17.25
C ILE A 325 -0.93 22.05 -15.92
N MET A 326 0.07 22.73 -15.35
CA MET A 326 0.65 22.28 -14.07
C MET A 326 -0.35 22.28 -12.90
N ALA A 327 -1.39 23.12 -12.96
CA ALA A 327 -2.40 23.19 -11.90
C ALA A 327 -3.16 21.89 -11.69
N HIS A 328 -3.26 21.00 -12.73
CA HIS A 328 -4.05 19.76 -12.61
C HIS A 328 -3.57 18.84 -11.49
N THR A 329 -2.29 18.81 -11.15
CA THR A 329 -1.77 17.98 -10.06
C THR A 329 -2.31 18.44 -8.71
N LYS A 330 -2.30 19.75 -8.43
CA LYS A 330 -2.85 20.33 -7.20
C LYS A 330 -4.38 20.21 -7.15
N GLU A 331 -5.04 20.55 -8.26
CA GLU A 331 -6.50 20.44 -8.41
C GLU A 331 -6.96 18.99 -8.28
N GLY A 332 -6.17 18.04 -8.77
CA GLY A 332 -6.39 16.60 -8.62
C GLY A 332 -6.32 16.15 -7.17
N VAL A 333 -5.33 16.62 -6.42
CA VAL A 333 -5.22 16.33 -4.96
C VAL A 333 -6.40 16.92 -4.19
N GLU A 334 -6.81 18.17 -4.49
CA GLU A 334 -7.98 18.78 -3.86
C GLU A 334 -9.27 17.99 -4.15
N LEU A 335 -9.46 17.62 -5.42
CA LEU A 335 -10.61 16.84 -5.83
C LEU A 335 -10.58 15.45 -5.18
N GLY A 336 -9.44 14.78 -5.16
CA GLY A 336 -9.26 13.50 -4.51
C GLY A 336 -9.56 13.55 -3.00
N LYS A 337 -9.16 14.60 -2.30
CA LYS A 337 -9.52 14.84 -0.89
C LYS A 337 -11.03 14.98 -0.71
N LYS A 338 -11.70 15.74 -1.59
CA LYS A 338 -13.15 15.90 -1.57
C LYS A 338 -13.89 14.57 -1.72
N TYR A 339 -13.38 13.68 -2.55
CA TYR A 339 -13.92 12.33 -2.78
C TYR A 339 -13.32 11.27 -1.85
N LYS A 340 -12.58 11.67 -0.81
CA LYS A 340 -11.99 10.80 0.22
C LYS A 340 -11.10 9.70 -0.35
N LEU A 341 -10.32 10.01 -1.40
CA LEU A 341 -9.33 9.07 -1.91
C LEU A 341 -8.25 8.80 -0.86
N PRO A 342 -7.77 7.55 -0.76
CA PRO A 342 -6.67 7.20 0.14
C PRO A 342 -5.42 8.03 -0.14
N ARG A 343 -4.64 8.31 0.92
CA ARG A 343 -3.45 9.15 0.81
C ARG A 343 -2.43 8.64 -0.21
N VAL A 344 -2.30 7.32 -0.37
CA VAL A 344 -1.38 6.75 -1.37
C VAL A 344 -1.76 7.13 -2.80
N ILE A 345 -3.06 7.20 -3.11
CA ILE A 345 -3.56 7.67 -4.41
C ILE A 345 -3.34 9.18 -4.56
N LEU A 346 -3.61 9.97 -3.50
CA LEU A 346 -3.31 11.41 -3.50
C LEU A 346 -1.84 11.69 -3.75
N ASN A 347 -0.95 10.90 -3.16
CA ASN A 347 0.49 11.02 -3.39
C ASN A 347 0.86 10.69 -4.85
N ILE A 348 0.22 9.70 -5.48
CA ILE A 348 0.43 9.39 -6.90
C ILE A 348 -0.01 10.57 -7.78
N ILE A 349 -1.20 11.15 -7.52
CA ILE A 349 -1.70 12.34 -8.23
C ILE A 349 -0.71 13.51 -8.11
N GLU A 350 -0.12 13.72 -6.95
CA GLU A 350 0.83 14.81 -6.70
C GLU A 350 2.19 14.56 -7.37
N GLN A 351 2.62 13.29 -7.44
CA GLN A 351 3.98 12.90 -7.77
C GLN A 351 4.21 12.47 -9.22
N HIS A 352 3.14 12.20 -10.00
CA HIS A 352 3.29 11.56 -11.32
C HIS A 352 4.07 12.38 -12.35
N HIS A 353 4.20 13.69 -12.18
CA HIS A 353 5.10 14.52 -12.97
C HIS A 353 6.39 14.92 -12.24
N GLY A 354 6.50 14.61 -10.93
CA GLY A 354 7.64 15.02 -10.13
C GLY A 354 7.89 16.52 -10.17
N ASN A 355 9.14 16.89 -10.41
CA ASN A 355 9.57 18.26 -10.68
C ASN A 355 10.07 18.45 -12.12
N SER A 356 9.49 17.72 -13.08
CA SER A 356 9.85 17.82 -14.50
C SER A 356 9.57 19.20 -15.07
N ILE A 357 10.36 19.62 -16.08
CA ILE A 357 10.16 20.88 -16.82
C ILE A 357 9.24 20.61 -18.01
N MET A 358 8.34 21.55 -18.26
CA MET A 358 7.51 21.59 -19.47
C MET A 358 8.30 22.21 -20.64
N SER A 359 9.19 21.41 -21.22
CA SER A 359 10.17 21.85 -22.22
C SER A 359 9.54 22.56 -23.42
N TYR A 360 8.38 22.11 -23.88
CA TYR A 360 7.66 22.73 -25.00
C TYR A 360 7.30 24.20 -24.73
N PHE A 361 6.66 24.49 -23.62
CA PHE A 361 6.26 25.87 -23.29
C PHE A 361 7.46 26.74 -22.91
N LEU A 362 8.48 26.17 -22.27
CA LEU A 362 9.72 26.89 -21.99
C LEU A 362 10.41 27.32 -23.30
N HIS A 363 10.49 26.40 -24.27
CA HIS A 363 11.10 26.72 -25.58
C HIS A 363 10.28 27.78 -26.33
N SER A 364 8.96 27.60 -26.42
CA SER A 364 8.06 28.57 -27.03
C SER A 364 8.14 29.95 -26.37
N PHE A 365 8.32 30.00 -25.03
CA PHE A 365 8.49 31.25 -24.31
C PHE A 365 9.85 31.90 -24.60
N LYS A 366 10.94 31.12 -24.67
CA LYS A 366 12.26 31.57 -25.04
C LYS A 366 12.25 32.20 -26.44
N GLU A 367 11.67 31.53 -27.43
CA GLU A 367 11.54 32.04 -28.80
C GLU A 367 10.70 33.33 -28.89
N ALA A 368 9.58 33.41 -28.15
CA ALA A 368 8.75 34.59 -28.09
C ALA A 368 9.50 35.79 -27.47
N ASN A 369 10.24 35.50 -26.40
CA ASN A 369 11.05 36.53 -25.70
C ASN A 369 12.24 37.03 -26.53
N GLU A 370 12.86 36.18 -27.36
CA GLU A 370 13.94 36.58 -28.29
C GLU A 370 13.43 37.51 -29.40
N LYS A 371 12.17 37.31 -29.84
CA LYS A 371 11.53 38.13 -30.89
C LYS A 371 10.97 39.46 -30.35
N ALA A 372 10.86 39.60 -29.01
CA ALA A 372 10.39 40.85 -28.39
C ALA A 372 11.43 41.98 -28.49
N GLN A 373 10.96 43.23 -28.43
CA GLN A 373 11.87 44.42 -28.38
C GLN A 373 12.68 44.41 -27.09
N ASP A 374 13.90 44.95 -27.08
CA ASP A 374 14.80 44.88 -25.91
C ASP A 374 14.21 45.47 -24.63
N THR A 375 13.28 46.42 -24.74
CA THR A 375 12.54 47.01 -23.62
C THR A 375 11.45 46.10 -23.04
N GLU A 376 11.06 45.05 -23.74
CA GLU A 376 9.99 44.13 -23.39
C GLU A 376 10.53 42.75 -22.96
N LYS A 377 11.82 42.49 -23.07
CA LYS A 377 12.44 41.24 -22.70
C LYS A 377 12.33 40.98 -21.20
N ILE A 378 11.76 39.81 -20.86
CA ILE A 378 11.56 39.40 -19.50
C ILE A 378 12.66 38.39 -19.10
N VAL A 379 13.18 38.50 -17.89
CA VAL A 379 14.11 37.50 -17.33
C VAL A 379 13.38 36.18 -17.20
N ILE A 380 13.93 35.15 -17.88
CA ILE A 380 13.32 33.82 -17.91
C ILE A 380 13.68 33.07 -16.62
N ASN A 381 12.67 32.73 -15.83
CA ASN A 381 12.84 31.84 -14.70
C ASN A 381 12.32 30.42 -15.10
N GLU A 382 13.21 29.48 -15.29
CA GLU A 382 12.84 28.10 -15.68
C GLU A 382 11.94 27.41 -14.67
N ASN A 383 11.93 27.84 -13.39
CA ASN A 383 11.06 27.32 -12.37
C ASN A 383 9.57 27.63 -12.63
N ASP A 384 9.25 28.65 -13.43
CA ASP A 384 7.87 28.95 -13.81
C ASP A 384 7.26 27.88 -14.75
N PHE A 385 8.12 27.04 -15.34
CA PHE A 385 7.76 25.95 -16.24
C PHE A 385 8.01 24.58 -15.62
N ARG A 386 8.27 24.53 -14.32
CA ARG A 386 8.59 23.30 -13.58
C ARG A 386 7.42 22.90 -12.69
N TYR A 387 7.04 21.61 -12.74
CA TYR A 387 6.06 21.05 -11.79
C TYR A 387 6.57 21.23 -10.35
N SER A 388 5.66 21.58 -9.44
CA SER A 388 5.96 21.81 -8.02
C SER A 388 5.80 20.57 -7.14
N GLY A 389 5.37 19.44 -7.73
CA GLY A 389 5.18 18.20 -6.98
C GLY A 389 6.51 17.59 -6.55
N PRO A 390 6.53 16.76 -5.49
CA PRO A 390 7.70 15.99 -5.15
C PRO A 390 7.95 14.88 -6.18
N ARG A 391 9.21 14.47 -6.31
CA ARG A 391 9.58 13.29 -7.11
C ARG A 391 8.88 12.04 -6.57
N PRO A 392 8.59 11.02 -7.40
CA PRO A 392 7.97 9.78 -6.95
C PRO A 392 8.72 9.11 -5.81
N HIS A 393 8.00 8.78 -4.73
CA HIS A 393 8.56 8.13 -3.55
C HIS A 393 8.35 6.61 -3.53
N THR A 394 7.49 6.10 -4.39
CA THR A 394 7.20 4.66 -4.50
C THR A 394 7.50 4.14 -5.89
N ARG A 395 7.69 2.83 -6.01
CA ARG A 395 7.90 2.15 -7.30
C ARG A 395 6.71 2.39 -8.22
N GLU A 396 5.51 2.25 -7.68
CA GLU A 396 4.25 2.40 -8.42
C GLU A 396 4.09 3.82 -8.98
N ALA A 397 4.37 4.86 -8.17
CA ALA A 397 4.31 6.25 -8.63
C ALA A 397 5.33 6.54 -9.74
N ALA A 398 6.55 5.99 -9.63
CA ALA A 398 7.58 6.13 -10.67
C ALA A 398 7.20 5.41 -11.96
N ILE A 399 6.61 4.21 -11.86
CA ILE A 399 6.14 3.45 -13.03
C ILE A 399 5.00 4.19 -13.73
N ILE A 400 4.06 4.78 -12.97
CA ILE A 400 2.98 5.60 -13.54
C ILE A 400 3.55 6.81 -14.27
N MET A 401 4.53 7.54 -13.69
CA MET A 401 5.23 8.62 -14.38
C MET A 401 5.82 8.18 -15.71
N LEU A 402 6.49 7.03 -15.76
CA LEU A 402 7.07 6.49 -16.98
C LEU A 402 6.00 6.08 -17.99
N ALA A 403 4.94 5.42 -17.53
CA ALA A 403 3.83 4.95 -18.37
C ALA A 403 3.07 6.12 -19.01
N ASP A 404 2.76 7.16 -18.21
CA ASP A 404 2.13 8.40 -18.66
C ASP A 404 2.97 9.08 -19.73
N SER A 405 4.26 9.32 -19.45
CA SER A 405 5.18 9.96 -20.39
C SER A 405 5.33 9.16 -21.70
N CYS A 406 5.35 7.82 -21.61
CA CYS A 406 5.45 6.95 -22.79
C CYS A 406 4.16 6.95 -23.61
N GLU A 407 2.98 6.86 -22.97
CA GLU A 407 1.70 6.90 -23.68
C GLU A 407 1.51 8.23 -24.40
N ALA A 408 1.71 9.34 -23.68
CA ALA A 408 1.57 10.69 -24.26
C ALA A 408 2.49 10.91 -25.47
N ALA A 409 3.75 10.49 -25.38
CA ALA A 409 4.69 10.65 -26.48
C ALA A 409 4.41 9.73 -27.68
N ILE A 410 4.00 8.48 -27.44
CA ILE A 410 3.72 7.54 -28.51
C ILE A 410 2.46 7.93 -29.29
N ARG A 411 1.49 8.51 -28.63
CA ARG A 411 0.26 9.03 -29.25
C ARG A 411 0.56 10.14 -30.29
N THR A 412 1.64 10.89 -30.13
CA THR A 412 2.05 11.94 -31.08
C THR A 412 2.82 11.43 -32.30
N LEU A 413 3.16 10.13 -32.34
CA LEU A 413 3.88 9.55 -33.49
C LEU A 413 2.95 9.42 -34.70
N GLU A 414 3.26 10.10 -35.80
CA GLU A 414 2.51 9.98 -37.07
C GLU A 414 2.51 8.55 -37.63
N LYS A 415 3.64 7.83 -37.49
CA LYS A 415 3.83 6.46 -37.95
C LYS A 415 4.49 5.63 -36.84
N PRO A 416 3.71 4.99 -35.96
CA PRO A 416 4.23 4.18 -34.86
C PRO A 416 4.74 2.83 -35.37
N THR A 417 6.01 2.76 -35.78
CA THR A 417 6.70 1.50 -36.08
C THR A 417 7.31 0.91 -34.80
N PRO A 418 7.47 -0.41 -34.68
CA PRO A 418 8.07 -1.04 -33.49
C PRO A 418 9.42 -0.44 -33.10
N SER A 419 10.28 -0.17 -34.08
CA SER A 419 11.59 0.44 -33.84
C SER A 419 11.47 1.86 -33.27
N ARG A 420 10.58 2.70 -33.83
CA ARG A 420 10.35 4.07 -33.32
C ARG A 420 9.78 4.06 -31.92
N ILE A 421 8.82 3.19 -31.62
CA ILE A 421 8.23 3.01 -30.30
C ILE A 421 9.33 2.61 -29.30
N ASN A 422 10.13 1.60 -29.60
CA ASN A 422 11.19 1.11 -28.72
C ASN A 422 12.26 2.17 -28.43
N ASN A 423 12.66 2.95 -29.43
CA ASN A 423 13.61 4.03 -29.29
C ASN A 423 13.04 5.15 -28.43
N LEU A 424 11.77 5.51 -28.63
CA LEU A 424 11.10 6.56 -27.86
C LEU A 424 10.94 6.19 -26.39
N ILE A 425 10.51 4.96 -26.08
CA ILE A 425 10.43 4.46 -24.69
C ILE A 425 11.81 4.53 -24.03
N SER A 426 12.85 4.05 -24.73
CA SER A 426 14.22 4.08 -24.20
C SER A 426 14.72 5.49 -23.93
N LYS A 427 14.40 6.45 -24.82
CA LYS A 427 14.74 7.85 -24.70
C LYS A 427 14.05 8.48 -23.48
N ILE A 428 12.74 8.25 -23.31
CA ILE A 428 11.95 8.79 -22.19
C ILE A 428 12.47 8.29 -20.85
N ILE A 429 12.69 6.97 -20.73
CA ILE A 429 13.21 6.38 -19.49
C ILE A 429 14.57 6.97 -19.16
N LYS A 430 15.47 7.09 -20.15
CA LYS A 430 16.78 7.71 -19.97
C LYS A 430 16.66 9.16 -19.52
N GLU A 431 15.81 9.98 -20.15
CA GLU A 431 15.59 11.37 -19.78
C GLU A 431 15.10 11.51 -18.33
N LYS A 432 14.15 10.65 -17.89
CA LYS A 432 13.66 10.66 -16.50
C LYS A 432 14.74 10.23 -15.50
N MET A 433 15.66 9.36 -15.90
CA MET A 433 16.83 9.00 -15.08
C MET A 433 17.85 10.15 -15.01
N ASP A 434 18.21 10.73 -16.16
CA ASP A 434 19.20 11.79 -16.27
C ASP A 434 18.76 13.08 -15.55
N THR A 435 17.44 13.27 -15.35
CA THR A 435 16.84 14.38 -14.60
C THR A 435 16.48 14.03 -13.15
N ASP A 436 16.99 12.91 -12.64
CA ASP A 436 16.81 12.41 -11.26
C ASP A 436 15.34 12.25 -10.82
N GLN A 437 14.39 12.10 -11.75
CA GLN A 437 12.97 12.00 -11.38
C GLN A 437 12.64 10.75 -10.58
N MET A 438 13.46 9.71 -10.69
CA MET A 438 13.24 8.41 -10.03
C MET A 438 14.11 8.17 -8.79
N GLU A 439 14.92 9.15 -8.39
CA GLU A 439 15.90 9.04 -7.29
C GLU A 439 15.28 8.50 -5.98
N ASN A 440 14.07 8.95 -5.65
CA ASN A 440 13.38 8.60 -4.41
C ASN A 440 12.53 7.32 -4.50
N SER A 441 12.43 6.70 -5.69
CA SER A 441 11.49 5.61 -5.97
C SER A 441 11.95 4.22 -5.53
N THR A 442 13.22 4.06 -5.15
CA THR A 442 13.86 2.76 -4.82
C THR A 442 13.87 1.74 -5.98
N LEU A 443 13.62 2.17 -7.22
CA LEU A 443 13.78 1.31 -8.40
C LEU A 443 15.26 1.02 -8.66
N THR A 444 15.58 -0.25 -8.93
CA THR A 444 16.91 -0.67 -9.35
C THR A 444 17.07 -0.61 -10.86
N PHE A 445 18.31 -0.52 -11.35
CA PHE A 445 18.58 -0.56 -12.80
C PHE A 445 18.06 -1.84 -13.46
N GLN A 446 18.07 -2.97 -12.75
CA GLN A 446 17.50 -4.22 -13.24
C GLN A 446 15.98 -4.14 -13.40
N GLU A 447 15.28 -3.55 -12.43
CA GLU A 447 13.84 -3.33 -12.49
C GLU A 447 13.46 -2.35 -13.60
N ILE A 448 14.22 -1.27 -13.79
CA ILE A 448 14.03 -0.33 -14.90
C ILE A 448 14.16 -1.02 -16.26
N SER A 449 15.11 -1.94 -16.41
CA SER A 449 15.26 -2.73 -17.64
C SER A 449 14.05 -3.64 -17.89
N LYS A 450 13.50 -4.27 -16.84
CA LYS A 450 12.27 -5.08 -16.93
C LYS A 450 11.04 -4.23 -17.25
N ILE A 451 10.90 -3.05 -16.64
CA ILE A 451 9.81 -2.09 -16.93
C ILE A 451 9.86 -1.66 -18.39
N ARG A 452 11.04 -1.32 -18.91
CA ARG A 452 11.24 -0.98 -20.32
C ARG A 452 10.77 -2.10 -21.25
N ALA A 453 11.19 -3.33 -21.00
CA ALA A 453 10.78 -4.49 -21.80
C ALA A 453 9.27 -4.72 -21.73
N SER A 454 8.65 -4.59 -20.57
CA SER A 454 7.20 -4.69 -20.39
C SER A 454 6.44 -3.62 -21.19
N PHE A 455 6.88 -2.36 -21.14
CA PHE A 455 6.27 -1.28 -21.95
C PHE A 455 6.39 -1.55 -23.45
N GLN A 456 7.57 -1.95 -23.93
CA GLN A 456 7.81 -2.29 -25.33
C GLN A 456 6.87 -3.40 -25.81
N GLN A 457 6.71 -4.46 -25.01
CA GLN A 457 5.83 -5.56 -25.30
C GLN A 457 4.35 -5.14 -25.31
N THR A 458 3.90 -4.45 -24.25
CA THR A 458 2.49 -4.08 -24.09
C THR A 458 2.05 -3.09 -25.15
N ILE A 459 2.86 -2.06 -25.43
CA ILE A 459 2.58 -1.07 -26.47
C ILE A 459 2.69 -1.71 -27.85
N GLY A 460 3.71 -2.56 -28.08
CA GLY A 460 3.84 -3.30 -29.33
C GLY A 460 2.56 -4.08 -29.66
N ASN A 461 2.00 -4.78 -28.68
CA ASN A 461 0.74 -5.53 -28.86
C ASN A 461 -0.46 -4.62 -29.17
N MET A 462 -0.54 -3.43 -28.59
CA MET A 462 -1.62 -2.46 -28.85
C MET A 462 -1.59 -1.94 -30.30
N TYR A 463 -0.41 -1.79 -30.89
CA TYR A 463 -0.25 -1.23 -32.23
C TYR A 463 -0.13 -2.29 -33.33
N HIS A 464 0.26 -3.55 -33.01
CA HIS A 464 0.33 -4.65 -33.99
C HIS A 464 -1.03 -5.20 -34.44
N ASN A 465 -2.09 -5.06 -33.65
CA ASN A 465 -3.43 -5.57 -33.96
C ASN A 465 -4.18 -4.76 -35.03
N ARG A 466 -3.56 -3.76 -35.66
CA ARG A 466 -4.10 -3.08 -36.82
C ARG A 466 -3.53 -3.69 -38.14
N ILE A 467 -3.71 -4.99 -38.36
CA ILE A 467 -3.54 -5.58 -39.69
C ILE A 467 -4.67 -5.03 -40.55
N LYS A 468 -4.34 -4.24 -41.59
CA LYS A 468 -5.29 -3.88 -42.63
C LYS A 468 -5.77 -5.19 -43.26
N TYR A 469 -7.01 -5.55 -43.06
CA TYR A 469 -7.70 -6.45 -43.98
C TYR A 469 -7.70 -5.75 -45.33
N ASN A 470 -6.84 -6.22 -46.25
CA ASN A 470 -6.96 -5.87 -47.66
C ASN A 470 -8.29 -6.44 -48.14
N ASP A 471 -9.26 -5.60 -48.35
CA ASP A 471 -10.42 -5.91 -49.18
C ASP A 471 -9.91 -6.28 -50.60
N LYS A 472 -9.63 -7.56 -50.80
CA LYS A 472 -9.54 -8.17 -52.13
C LYS A 472 -10.92 -8.78 -52.39
N SER A 473 -11.86 -7.93 -52.73
CA SER A 473 -13.11 -8.36 -53.38
C SER A 473 -13.61 -7.24 -54.29
N GLU A 474 -12.87 -7.04 -55.36
CA GLU A 474 -13.41 -6.52 -56.62
C GLU A 474 -12.59 -7.13 -57.77
N LYS A 475 -13.09 -8.25 -58.30
CA LYS A 475 -13.05 -8.63 -59.70
C LYS A 475 -14.24 -9.52 -60.00
#